data_614759bf0a5b61cd6a92e9a49dff696b
#
_entry.id   614759bf0a5b61cd6a92e9a49dff696b
#
_cell.length_a   1.000
_cell.length_b   1.000
_cell.length_c   1.000
_cell.angle_alpha   90.00
_cell.angle_beta   90.00
_cell.angle_gamma   90.00
#
_symmetry.space_group_name_H-M   'P 1'
#
loop_
_entity.id
_entity.type
_entity.pdbx_description
1 polymer ?
#
loop_
_entity_poly.entity_id
_entity_poly.type
_entity_poly.pdbx_seq_one_letter_code
_entity_poly.pdbx_strand_id
1 'polypeptide(L)'
;MKFNNKRSGGYSASLAAQLFDSSKPIHSLSLDLEPQMKFEDGKRTDEVQAYKAWFTQAGLPPFEVKFETKVALPAYLSVVEFDNIEACEVSYNVYFRAVDLKEVN
;
A
#
# COMPACT_ATOMS: atom_id res chain seq x y z
N MET A 1 -7.00 -7.79 1.16
CA MET A 1 -8.18 -7.57 0.32
C MET A 1 -8.26 -8.63 -0.77
N LYS A 2 -9.44 -9.10 -1.08
CA LYS A 2 -9.65 -10.12 -2.10
C LYS A 2 -10.35 -9.57 -3.32
N PHE A 3 -10.06 -10.14 -4.48
CA PHE A 3 -10.61 -9.73 -5.75
C PHE A 3 -11.02 -10.96 -6.55
N ASN A 4 -12.18 -10.87 -7.25
CA ASN A 4 -12.75 -12.04 -7.91
C ASN A 4 -12.09 -12.42 -9.22
N ASN A 5 -11.50 -11.48 -9.92
CA ASN A 5 -10.85 -11.75 -11.19
C ASN A 5 -9.42 -12.20 -10.97
N LYS A 6 -9.16 -13.43 -11.34
CA LYS A 6 -7.80 -13.97 -11.22
C LYS A 6 -6.92 -13.36 -12.30
N ARG A 7 -5.96 -12.58 -11.88
CA ARG A 7 -4.94 -12.01 -12.76
C ARG A 7 -3.58 -12.51 -12.33
N SER A 8 -2.78 -12.85 -13.28
CA SER A 8 -1.36 -13.07 -13.07
C SER A 8 -0.62 -11.88 -13.64
N GLY A 9 0.41 -11.43 -12.96
CA GLY A 9 1.21 -10.32 -13.44
C GLY A 9 1.63 -9.39 -12.35
N GLY A 10 2.37 -8.36 -12.71
CA GLY A 10 2.95 -7.42 -11.77
C GLY A 10 1.98 -6.34 -11.33
N TYR A 11 2.54 -5.32 -10.73
CA TYR A 11 1.79 -4.16 -10.26
C TYR A 11 1.22 -3.35 -11.43
N SER A 12 0.03 -2.81 -11.22
CA SER A 12 -0.70 -2.08 -12.24
C SER A 12 -1.42 -0.87 -11.62
N ALA A 13 -1.18 0.30 -12.20
CA ALA A 13 -1.91 1.52 -11.81
C ALA A 13 -3.38 1.39 -12.18
N SER A 14 -3.69 0.73 -13.27
CA SER A 14 -5.05 0.50 -13.73
C SER A 14 -5.84 -0.32 -12.73
N LEU A 15 -5.25 -1.36 -12.17
CA LEU A 15 -5.91 -2.18 -11.16
C LEU A 15 -6.19 -1.36 -9.89
N ALA A 16 -5.22 -0.58 -9.44
CA ALA A 16 -5.43 0.29 -8.28
C ALA A 16 -6.59 1.26 -8.52
N ALA A 17 -6.65 1.86 -9.71
CA ALA A 17 -7.73 2.79 -10.05
C ALA A 17 -9.11 2.12 -10.03
N GLN A 18 -9.18 0.84 -10.37
CA GLN A 18 -10.44 0.09 -10.32
C GLN A 18 -10.88 -0.22 -8.90
N LEU A 19 -9.94 -0.37 -7.97
CA LEU A 19 -10.23 -0.75 -6.59
C LEU A 19 -10.62 0.43 -5.72
N PHE A 20 -10.04 1.59 -5.96
CA PHE A 20 -10.31 2.79 -5.17
C PHE A 20 -11.43 3.62 -5.77
N ASP A 21 -12.21 4.25 -4.89
CA ASP A 21 -13.23 5.21 -5.28
C ASP A 21 -12.63 6.60 -5.21
N SER A 22 -12.44 7.25 -6.35
CA SER A 22 -11.80 8.57 -6.42
C SER A 22 -12.59 9.67 -5.73
N SER A 23 -13.89 9.43 -5.44
CA SER A 23 -14.74 10.40 -4.76
C SER A 23 -14.63 10.33 -3.23
N LYS A 24 -13.91 9.34 -2.68
CA LYS A 24 -13.82 9.14 -1.24
C LYS A 24 -12.39 9.32 -0.74
N PRO A 25 -12.21 9.94 0.44
CA PRO A 25 -10.87 10.13 0.96
C PRO A 25 -10.27 8.83 1.45
N ILE A 26 -8.95 8.76 1.41
CA ILE A 26 -8.16 7.70 2.01
C ILE A 26 -7.52 8.26 3.27
N HIS A 27 -7.61 7.55 4.38
CA HIS A 27 -7.08 7.98 5.68
C HIS A 27 -5.93 7.09 6.11
N SER A 28 -4.94 7.70 6.77
CA SER A 28 -3.84 6.97 7.37
C SER A 28 -4.29 6.26 8.63
N LEU A 29 -3.88 4.99 8.79
CA LEU A 29 -4.16 4.19 9.99
C LEU A 29 -2.90 3.83 10.76
N SER A 30 -1.73 4.25 10.32
CA SER A 30 -0.49 3.91 10.98
C SER A 30 0.10 5.08 11.74
N LEU A 31 0.69 4.79 12.88
CA LEU A 31 1.46 5.77 13.65
C LEU A 31 2.90 5.87 13.14
N ASP A 32 3.44 4.74 12.71
CA ASP A 32 4.82 4.62 12.23
C ASP A 32 4.87 3.69 11.03
N LEU A 33 5.90 3.85 10.22
CA LEU A 33 6.19 2.91 9.14
C LEU A 33 6.71 1.61 9.72
N GLU A 34 6.29 0.49 9.13
CA GLU A 34 6.81 -0.83 9.49
C GLU A 34 7.89 -1.23 8.50
N PRO A 35 9.14 -1.44 8.94
CA PRO A 35 10.18 -1.91 8.04
C PRO A 35 9.92 -3.36 7.64
N GLN A 36 10.08 -3.66 6.36
CA GLN A 36 10.06 -5.03 5.86
C GLN A 36 11.48 -5.45 5.59
N MET A 37 11.94 -6.47 6.29
CA MET A 37 13.31 -6.94 6.18
C MET A 37 13.47 -7.85 4.96
N LYS A 38 14.65 -7.80 4.35
CA LYS A 38 14.97 -8.64 3.22
C LYS A 38 15.29 -10.06 3.70
N PHE A 39 14.78 -11.05 2.97
CA PHE A 39 15.12 -12.46 3.22
C PHE A 39 16.09 -12.94 2.14
N GLU A 40 17.10 -13.67 2.58
CA GLU A 40 18.04 -14.35 1.67
C GLU A 40 18.16 -15.81 2.12
N ASP A 41 18.01 -16.73 1.17
CA ASP A 41 18.07 -18.16 1.44
C ASP A 41 17.13 -18.60 2.56
N GLY A 42 15.95 -17.97 2.61
CA GLY A 42 14.94 -18.28 3.62
C GLY A 42 15.21 -17.69 4.98
N LYS A 43 16.25 -16.87 5.13
CA LYS A 43 16.61 -16.27 6.41
C LYS A 43 16.45 -14.76 6.37
N ARG A 44 15.96 -14.21 7.50
CA ARG A 44 15.85 -12.77 7.66
C ARG A 44 17.25 -12.15 7.78
N THR A 45 17.46 -11.07 7.00
CA THR A 45 18.72 -10.29 7.08
C THR A 45 18.47 -9.03 7.91
N ASP A 46 19.53 -8.26 8.15
CA ASP A 46 19.44 -6.96 8.81
C ASP A 46 19.16 -5.82 7.84
N GLU A 47 18.94 -6.14 6.57
CA GLU A 47 18.69 -5.16 5.54
C GLU A 47 17.20 -4.87 5.37
N VAL A 48 16.82 -3.59 5.36
CA VAL A 48 15.44 -3.18 5.13
C VAL A 48 15.18 -3.16 3.62
N GLN A 49 14.19 -3.92 3.18
CA GLN A 49 13.80 -4.00 1.77
C GLN A 49 12.79 -2.94 1.41
N ALA A 50 11.86 -2.63 2.33
CA ALA A 50 10.77 -1.71 2.07
C ALA A 50 10.17 -1.25 3.39
N TYR A 51 9.23 -0.30 3.31
CA TYR A 51 8.48 0.20 4.45
C TYR A 51 7.00 0.07 4.15
N LYS A 52 6.19 -0.25 5.15
CA LYS A 52 4.76 -0.47 4.98
C LYS A 52 3.97 0.36 5.96
N ALA A 53 2.76 0.75 5.55
CA ALA A 53 1.82 1.44 6.41
C ALA A 53 0.40 1.07 6.02
N TRP A 54 -0.53 1.25 6.95
CA TRP A 54 -1.94 0.91 6.78
C TRP A 54 -2.78 2.12 6.46
N PHE A 55 -3.80 1.91 5.64
CA PHE A 55 -4.72 2.96 5.20
C PHE A 55 -6.13 2.40 5.12
N THR A 56 -7.12 3.30 5.06
CA THR A 56 -8.52 2.91 4.90
C THR A 56 -9.25 3.88 4.00
N GLN A 57 -10.25 3.34 3.30
CA GLN A 57 -11.21 4.12 2.52
C GLN A 57 -12.59 3.52 2.78
N ALA A 58 -13.60 4.37 2.90
CA ALA A 58 -14.97 3.89 3.10
C ALA A 58 -15.36 2.94 1.96
N GLY A 59 -15.89 1.78 2.30
CA GLY A 59 -16.26 0.75 1.34
C GLY A 59 -15.21 -0.31 1.10
N LEU A 60 -14.00 -0.14 1.66
CA LEU A 60 -12.92 -1.12 1.57
C LEU A 60 -12.46 -1.54 2.95
N PRO A 61 -11.98 -2.78 3.10
CA PRO A 61 -11.27 -3.15 4.33
C PRO A 61 -9.96 -2.39 4.41
N PRO A 62 -9.36 -2.25 5.60
CA PRO A 62 -8.04 -1.66 5.73
C PRO A 62 -7.04 -2.36 4.82
N PHE A 63 -6.14 -1.58 4.23
CA PHE A 63 -5.16 -2.11 3.29
C PHE A 63 -3.77 -1.56 3.59
N GLU A 64 -2.77 -2.35 3.27
CA GLU A 64 -1.37 -2.01 3.49
C GLU A 64 -0.72 -1.57 2.19
N VAL A 65 0.08 -0.51 2.25
CA VAL A 65 0.82 -0.01 1.08
C VAL A 65 2.31 -0.10 1.37
N LYS A 66 3.05 -0.61 0.41
CA LYS A 66 4.50 -0.75 0.49
C LYS A 66 5.19 0.42 -0.21
N PHE A 67 6.21 0.95 0.43
CA PHE A 67 7.06 2.02 -0.12
C PHE A 67 8.51 1.53 -0.13
N GLU A 68 9.23 1.80 -1.22
CA GLU A 68 10.63 1.37 -1.32
C GLU A 68 11.57 2.24 -0.48
N THR A 69 11.15 3.47 -0.17
CA THR A 69 11.94 4.39 0.62
C THR A 69 11.20 4.75 1.91
N LYS A 70 11.93 5.31 2.86
CA LYS A 70 11.33 5.76 4.11
C LYS A 70 10.63 7.09 3.90
N VAL A 71 9.35 7.01 3.52
CA VAL A 71 8.53 8.19 3.25
C VAL A 71 8.14 8.91 4.54
N ALA A 72 7.75 10.18 4.42
CA ALA A 72 7.22 10.95 5.55
C ALA A 72 5.76 10.57 5.75
N LEU A 73 5.48 9.77 6.80
CA LEU A 73 4.13 9.28 7.06
C LEU A 73 3.27 10.39 7.67
N PRO A 74 2.13 10.73 7.05
CA PRO A 74 1.19 11.70 7.63
C PRO A 74 0.60 11.18 8.95
N ALA A 75 0.04 12.12 9.73
CA ALA A 75 -0.52 11.78 11.03
C ALA A 75 -1.67 10.78 10.93
N TYR A 76 -1.88 10.05 12.01
CA TYR A 76 -2.96 9.08 12.13
C TYR A 76 -4.30 9.75 11.80
N LEU A 77 -5.09 9.10 10.96
CA LEU A 77 -6.40 9.53 10.46
C LEU A 77 -6.38 10.73 9.53
N SER A 78 -5.21 11.28 9.18
CA SER A 78 -5.16 12.33 8.17
C SER A 78 -5.55 11.78 6.79
N VAL A 79 -6.06 12.66 5.95
CA VAL A 79 -6.38 12.31 4.56
C VAL A 79 -5.09 12.34 3.76
N VAL A 80 -4.87 11.30 2.97
CA VAL A 80 -3.63 11.16 2.21
C VAL A 80 -3.93 10.96 0.73
N GLU A 81 -2.92 11.26 -0.08
CA GLU A 81 -2.93 11.04 -1.51
C GLU A 81 -1.62 10.36 -1.88
N PHE A 82 -1.70 9.32 -2.70
CA PHE A 82 -0.51 8.56 -3.09
C PHE A 82 0.06 9.06 -4.40
N ASP A 83 1.37 8.96 -4.51
CA ASP A 83 2.09 9.20 -5.74
C ASP A 83 2.35 7.84 -6.39
N ASN A 84 1.80 7.64 -7.58
CA ASN A 84 1.95 6.41 -8.36
C ASN A 84 1.58 5.15 -7.59
N ILE A 85 0.34 5.09 -7.08
CA ILE A 85 -0.13 3.87 -6.43
C ILE A 85 -0.45 2.80 -7.47
N GLU A 86 -0.01 1.58 -7.18
CA GLU A 86 -0.23 0.43 -8.04
C GLU A 86 -0.71 -0.74 -7.20
N ALA A 87 -1.44 -1.65 -7.82
CA ALA A 87 -1.94 -2.85 -7.17
C ALA A 87 -1.51 -4.09 -7.94
N CYS A 88 -1.35 -5.18 -7.21
CA CYS A 88 -0.98 -6.48 -7.76
C CYS A 88 -1.83 -7.54 -7.10
N GLU A 89 -2.41 -8.42 -7.90
CA GLU A 89 -3.17 -9.55 -7.36
C GLU A 89 -2.30 -10.81 -7.40
N VAL A 90 -2.21 -11.48 -6.25
CA VAL A 90 -1.50 -12.75 -6.15
C VAL A 90 -2.38 -13.70 -5.34
N SER A 91 -2.81 -14.80 -5.95
CA SER A 91 -3.62 -15.83 -5.27
C SER A 91 -4.83 -15.26 -4.54
N TYR A 92 -5.58 -14.38 -5.22
CA TYR A 92 -6.80 -13.73 -4.71
C TYR A 92 -6.55 -12.70 -3.60
N ASN A 93 -5.30 -12.40 -3.29
CA ASN A 93 -4.95 -11.29 -2.41
C ASN A 93 -4.46 -10.12 -3.23
N VAL A 94 -4.74 -8.91 -2.77
CA VAL A 94 -4.31 -7.70 -3.45
C VAL A 94 -3.27 -7.00 -2.60
N TYR A 95 -2.15 -6.67 -3.24
CA TYR A 95 -1.05 -5.94 -2.62
C TYR A 95 -0.91 -4.59 -3.29
N PHE A 96 -0.52 -3.57 -2.52
CA PHE A 96 -0.36 -2.21 -3.02
C PHE A 96 1.06 -1.73 -2.80
N ARG A 97 1.53 -0.89 -3.71
CA ARG A 97 2.77 -0.14 -3.54
C ARG A 97 2.61 1.26 -4.11
N ALA A 98 3.36 2.21 -3.57
CA ALA A 98 3.38 3.58 -4.07
C ALA A 98 4.79 4.13 -3.95
N VAL A 99 5.09 5.18 -4.72
CA VAL A 99 6.38 5.84 -4.66
C VAL A 99 6.46 6.71 -3.41
N ASP A 100 5.40 7.45 -3.12
CA ASP A 100 5.35 8.39 -2.01
C ASP A 100 3.90 8.68 -1.66
N LEU A 101 3.68 9.49 -0.64
CA LEU A 101 2.36 9.96 -0.27
C LEU A 101 2.49 11.33 0.37
N LYS A 102 1.37 12.03 0.45
CA LYS A 102 1.31 13.34 1.11
C LYS A 102 -0.03 13.51 1.81
N GLU A 103 -0.05 14.36 2.81
CA GLU A 103 -1.29 14.75 3.46
C GLU A 103 -2.05 15.74 2.57
N VAL A 104 -3.36 15.57 2.50
CA VAL A 104 -4.25 16.44 1.73
C VAL A 104 -5.03 17.31 2.71
N ASN A 105 -4.98 18.61 2.49
CA ASN A 105 -5.72 19.56 3.33
C ASN A 105 -7.10 19.86 2.78
#